data_507c941743547f298ce734e5e7f0ebff
#
_entry.id   507c941743547f298ce734e5e7f0ebff
#
_cell.length_a   1.000
_cell.length_b   1.000
_cell.length_c   1.000
_cell.angle_alpha   90.00
_cell.angle_beta   90.00
_cell.angle_gamma   90.00
#
_symmetry.space_group_name_H-M   'P 1'
#
loop_
_entity.id
_entity.type
_entity.pdbx_description
1 polymer ?
#
loop_
_entity_poly.entity_id
_entity_poly.type
_entity_poly.pdbx_seq_one_letter_code
_entity_poly.pdbx_strand_id
1 'polypeptide(L)'
;MYGKIKNDLVKELQSLKEQGLYKDERIITSPQGAEIGVKPDKKVLNFCANNYLGLSSHPKIIEAAHRALDRWGYGMSSVRFICGTQEIHKELERKIAEFLKVDDTILYAACMDANAGVFEPILGKEDAIFTDKLNHASVIDGIRLCKAQRFIFNHMDMQDLEVKLNEAKSSRYRLIVTDGVFSMDGDIAKVDEICDLADRYEALVLVDDSHATGFLGDTGRGSIEYRGVMGRVDLISSTLGKAMGGASGGFIAGRKELIEMYRQKSRPYLFSNTLCPVIAAAEVAAFDLISETTELRDRLKENTKYFREKMTEAGFDIKPGIHPIVPIMFGKYENDAKLAHDFADDLLEKGIYVIGFSYPVVPKGQARIRVQISAAHKKEHLDRAINAFVEIGKKYGVIK
;
A
#
# COMPACT_ATOMS: atom_id res chain seq x y z
N MET A 1 -6.12 -5.99 39.95
CA MET A 1 -6.63 -6.32 38.61
C MET A 1 -5.52 -6.46 37.55
N TYR A 2 -4.57 -5.51 37.46
CA TYR A 2 -3.47 -5.56 36.47
C TYR A 2 -2.55 -6.78 36.64
N GLY A 3 -2.33 -7.28 37.87
CA GLY A 3 -1.42 -8.42 38.09
C GLY A 3 -1.79 -9.71 37.37
N LYS A 4 -3.08 -10.04 37.24
CA LYS A 4 -3.52 -11.24 36.49
C LYS A 4 -3.25 -11.09 34.99
N ILE A 5 -3.73 -10.01 34.38
CA ILE A 5 -3.51 -9.76 32.95
C ILE A 5 -2.03 -9.59 32.62
N LYS A 6 -1.22 -9.01 33.53
CA LYS A 6 0.23 -8.89 33.34
C LYS A 6 0.88 -10.25 33.13
N ASN A 7 0.53 -11.24 33.96
CA ASN A 7 1.10 -12.58 33.88
C ASN A 7 0.73 -13.28 32.57
N ASP A 8 -0.50 -13.10 32.09
CA ASP A 8 -0.95 -13.66 30.83
C ASP A 8 -0.24 -12.99 29.64
N LEU A 9 -0.12 -11.65 29.64
CA LEU A 9 0.61 -10.90 28.63
C LEU A 9 2.11 -11.29 28.57
N VAL A 10 2.77 -11.47 29.73
CA VAL A 10 4.19 -11.90 29.78
C VAL A 10 4.35 -13.27 29.13
N LYS A 11 3.45 -14.23 29.42
CA LYS A 11 3.48 -15.54 28.78
C LYS A 11 3.27 -15.46 27.27
N GLU A 12 2.31 -14.66 26.82
CA GLU A 12 2.03 -14.46 25.39
C GLU A 12 3.22 -13.84 24.68
N LEU A 13 3.82 -12.77 25.24
CA LEU A 13 5.01 -12.14 24.70
C LEU A 13 6.21 -13.09 24.61
N GLN A 14 6.38 -13.96 25.62
CA GLN A 14 7.41 -14.97 25.60
C GLN A 14 7.15 -16.02 24.51
N SER A 15 5.90 -16.47 24.37
CA SER A 15 5.49 -17.39 23.31
C SER A 15 5.75 -16.82 21.92
N LEU A 16 5.44 -15.52 21.69
CA LEU A 16 5.74 -14.84 20.42
C LEU A 16 7.25 -14.84 20.11
N LYS A 17 8.11 -14.65 21.12
CA LYS A 17 9.57 -14.71 20.94
C LYS A 17 10.04 -16.12 20.59
N GLU A 18 9.55 -17.13 21.30
CA GLU A 18 9.92 -18.54 21.08
C GLU A 18 9.48 -19.03 19.69
N GLN A 19 8.35 -18.52 19.18
CA GLN A 19 7.83 -18.83 17.85
C GLN A 19 8.49 -17.98 16.73
N GLY A 20 9.38 -17.03 17.05
CA GLY A 20 9.96 -16.12 16.08
C GLY A 20 8.95 -15.12 15.47
N LEU A 21 7.83 -14.88 16.17
CA LEU A 21 6.76 -13.96 15.71
C LEU A 21 6.85 -12.58 16.36
N TYR A 22 7.76 -12.40 17.31
CA TYR A 22 7.99 -11.13 17.97
C TYR A 22 8.60 -10.13 16.98
N LYS A 23 8.05 -8.90 16.95
CA LYS A 23 8.50 -7.86 16.04
C LYS A 23 9.38 -6.86 16.77
N ASP A 24 10.67 -6.82 16.40
CA ASP A 24 11.61 -5.82 16.86
C ASP A 24 11.67 -4.63 15.88
N GLU A 25 11.64 -3.41 16.42
CA GLU A 25 11.75 -2.19 15.63
C GLU A 25 13.22 -1.82 15.43
N ARG A 26 13.69 -1.82 14.18
CA ARG A 26 15.03 -1.34 13.82
C ARG A 26 15.01 0.18 13.70
N ILE A 27 15.87 0.86 14.46
CA ILE A 27 15.88 2.34 14.55
C ILE A 27 16.71 2.92 13.41
N ILE A 28 16.04 3.70 12.56
CA ILE A 28 16.67 4.46 11.47
C ILE A 28 17.20 5.78 12.03
N THR A 29 18.43 6.17 11.65
CA THR A 29 19.16 7.34 12.15
C THR A 29 19.44 8.41 11.09
N SER A 30 18.83 8.28 9.91
CA SER A 30 18.95 9.19 8.78
C SER A 30 17.60 9.51 8.17
N PRO A 31 17.48 10.49 7.27
CA PRO A 31 16.32 10.60 6.39
C PRO A 31 16.09 9.30 5.61
N GLN A 32 14.84 9.07 5.18
CA GLN A 32 14.46 7.90 4.37
C GLN A 32 14.99 8.02 2.94
N GLY A 33 15.56 6.93 2.41
CA GLY A 33 16.17 6.92 1.07
C GLY A 33 16.61 5.53 0.64
N ALA A 34 17.32 5.44 -0.48
CA ALA A 34 17.93 4.19 -0.95
C ALA A 34 19.06 3.70 -0.02
N GLU A 35 19.78 4.65 0.58
CA GLU A 35 20.74 4.40 1.64
C GLU A 35 20.25 5.04 2.93
N ILE A 36 20.28 4.29 4.03
CA ILE A 36 19.87 4.77 5.35
C ILE A 36 20.88 4.40 6.43
N GLY A 37 20.94 5.20 7.47
CA GLY A 37 21.61 4.86 8.72
C GLY A 37 20.68 4.04 9.62
N VAL A 38 21.20 3.01 10.29
CA VAL A 38 20.47 2.23 11.31
C VAL A 38 21.35 2.02 12.54
N LYS A 39 20.73 1.96 13.72
CA LYS A 39 21.51 1.67 14.97
C LYS A 39 22.10 0.25 14.92
N PRO A 40 23.30 0.01 15.56
CA PRO A 40 24.13 0.99 16.31
C PRO A 40 24.87 2.03 15.46
N ASP A 41 25.28 1.87 14.24
CA ASP A 41 25.91 2.87 13.35
C ASP A 41 26.26 2.22 12.00
N LYS A 42 25.29 1.53 11.42
CA LYS A 42 25.45 0.90 10.11
C LYS A 42 24.81 1.74 9.03
N LYS A 43 25.49 1.88 7.89
CA LYS A 43 24.85 2.33 6.63
C LYS A 43 24.42 1.12 5.83
N VAL A 44 23.16 1.11 5.41
CA VAL A 44 22.56 -0.01 4.70
C VAL A 44 21.78 0.46 3.49
N LEU A 45 21.64 -0.40 2.49
CA LEU A 45 20.74 -0.21 1.35
C LEU A 45 19.33 -0.66 1.74
N ASN A 46 18.37 0.22 1.57
CA ASN A 46 17.00 0.00 1.99
C ASN A 46 16.14 -0.59 0.87
N PHE A 47 15.76 -1.84 1.02
CA PHE A 47 14.86 -2.57 0.12
C PHE A 47 13.51 -2.93 0.78
N CYS A 48 13.12 -2.20 1.84
CA CYS A 48 11.87 -2.41 2.58
C CYS A 48 10.85 -1.29 2.41
N ALA A 49 11.32 -0.03 2.24
CA ALA A 49 10.43 1.12 2.22
C ALA A 49 9.53 1.13 0.98
N ASN A 50 8.25 1.48 1.16
CA ASN A 50 7.32 1.68 0.05
C ASN A 50 7.57 3.01 -0.70
N ASN A 51 8.81 3.48 -0.71
CA ASN A 51 9.27 4.73 -1.34
C ASN A 51 9.57 4.52 -2.83
N TYR A 52 8.58 4.04 -3.59
CA TYR A 52 8.73 3.59 -4.98
C TYR A 52 9.38 4.62 -5.89
N LEU A 53 8.97 5.88 -5.79
CA LEU A 53 9.49 6.98 -6.60
C LEU A 53 10.68 7.71 -5.95
N GLY A 54 11.05 7.35 -4.72
CA GLY A 54 12.16 8.01 -4.01
C GLY A 54 11.82 9.40 -3.49
N LEU A 55 10.54 9.74 -3.33
CA LEU A 55 10.10 11.10 -3.01
C LEU A 55 10.22 11.47 -1.52
N SER A 56 10.37 10.51 -0.61
CA SER A 56 10.33 10.77 0.85
C SER A 56 11.34 11.81 1.35
N SER A 57 12.46 12.00 0.64
CA SER A 57 13.46 13.01 0.95
C SER A 57 13.83 13.84 -0.29
N HIS A 58 12.92 13.96 -1.25
CA HIS A 58 13.14 14.71 -2.47
C HIS A 58 13.21 16.22 -2.18
N PRO A 59 14.22 16.97 -2.68
CA PRO A 59 14.42 18.39 -2.35
C PRO A 59 13.19 19.27 -2.61
N LYS A 60 12.50 19.10 -3.74
CA LYS A 60 11.29 19.87 -4.07
C LYS A 60 10.15 19.62 -3.06
N ILE A 61 10.03 18.39 -2.55
CA ILE A 61 8.99 18.02 -1.54
C ILE A 61 9.33 18.68 -0.20
N ILE A 62 10.59 18.58 0.23
CA ILE A 62 11.08 19.20 1.48
C ILE A 62 10.90 20.71 1.42
N GLU A 63 11.27 21.34 0.30
CA GLU A 63 11.10 22.78 0.10
C GLU A 63 9.63 23.22 0.16
N ALA A 64 8.72 22.45 -0.46
CA ALA A 64 7.29 22.72 -0.38
C ALA A 64 6.77 22.62 1.07
N ALA A 65 7.25 21.62 1.82
CA ALA A 65 6.91 21.45 3.24
C ALA A 65 7.41 22.65 4.09
N HIS A 66 8.61 23.14 3.87
CA HIS A 66 9.13 24.35 4.56
C HIS A 66 8.29 25.59 4.27
N ARG A 67 7.99 25.86 3.00
CA ARG A 67 7.12 27.00 2.63
C ARG A 67 5.72 26.89 3.23
N ALA A 68 5.21 25.65 3.36
CA ALA A 68 3.90 25.41 3.96
C ALA A 68 3.86 25.68 5.46
N LEU A 69 4.94 25.37 6.19
CA LEU A 69 5.06 25.73 7.62
C LEU A 69 4.93 27.23 7.83
N ASP A 70 5.59 28.04 7.01
CA ASP A 70 5.54 29.50 7.11
C ASP A 70 4.17 30.07 6.74
N ARG A 71 3.51 29.49 5.72
CA ARG A 71 2.23 30.01 5.20
C ARG A 71 1.01 29.52 5.96
N TRP A 72 0.96 28.22 6.29
CA TRP A 72 -0.24 27.53 6.77
C TRP A 72 -0.14 27.11 8.24
N GLY A 73 1.04 27.17 8.83
CA GLY A 73 1.33 26.67 10.17
C GLY A 73 1.47 25.15 10.23
N TYR A 74 1.64 24.63 11.45
CA TYR A 74 1.94 23.22 11.68
C TYR A 74 0.71 22.31 11.63
N GLY A 75 -0.40 22.73 12.21
CA GLY A 75 -1.57 21.86 12.38
C GLY A 75 -2.89 22.61 12.48
N MET A 76 -3.99 21.88 12.36
CA MET A 76 -5.33 22.45 12.27
C MET A 76 -6.07 22.51 13.59
N SER A 77 -5.69 21.68 14.57
CA SER A 77 -6.38 21.54 15.86
C SER A 77 -7.90 21.31 15.74
N SER A 78 -8.34 20.72 14.63
CA SER A 78 -9.75 20.54 14.30
C SER A 78 -9.97 19.43 13.27
N VAL A 79 -11.21 19.01 13.14
CA VAL A 79 -11.72 18.18 12.06
C VAL A 79 -12.19 19.06 10.89
N ARG A 80 -12.35 18.47 9.71
CA ARG A 80 -12.56 19.19 8.44
C ARG A 80 -13.76 20.14 8.44
N PHE A 81 -14.91 19.72 8.92
CA PHE A 81 -16.15 20.51 8.79
C PHE A 81 -16.32 21.63 9.85
N ILE A 82 -15.57 21.58 10.95
CA ILE A 82 -15.66 22.62 11.99
C ILE A 82 -14.79 23.82 11.58
N CYS A 83 -13.47 23.71 11.70
CA CYS A 83 -12.52 24.75 11.28
C CYS A 83 -11.18 24.15 10.77
N GLY A 84 -11.17 22.89 10.36
CA GLY A 84 -10.00 22.15 9.95
C GLY A 84 -9.80 22.09 8.42
N THR A 85 -10.39 23.00 7.64
CA THR A 85 -10.22 23.04 6.18
C THR A 85 -9.55 24.35 5.77
N GLN A 86 -8.35 24.27 5.22
CA GLN A 86 -7.65 25.38 4.56
C GLN A 86 -7.71 25.22 3.04
N GLU A 87 -7.36 26.26 2.30
CA GLU A 87 -7.31 26.25 0.82
C GLU A 87 -6.43 25.13 0.28
N ILE A 88 -5.30 24.87 0.93
CA ILE A 88 -4.35 23.83 0.51
C ILE A 88 -4.95 22.41 0.51
N HIS A 89 -5.91 22.12 1.40
CA HIS A 89 -6.62 20.85 1.38
C HIS A 89 -7.52 20.74 0.14
N LYS A 90 -8.21 21.83 -0.20
CA LYS A 90 -9.07 21.87 -1.40
C LYS A 90 -8.25 21.83 -2.69
N GLU A 91 -7.08 22.45 -2.69
CA GLU A 91 -6.14 22.39 -3.80
C GLU A 91 -5.65 20.97 -4.03
N LEU A 92 -5.27 20.24 -2.96
CA LEU A 92 -4.85 18.84 -3.06
C LEU A 92 -6.00 17.94 -3.54
N GLU A 93 -7.22 18.10 -2.98
CA GLU A 93 -8.41 17.36 -3.43
C GLU A 93 -8.64 17.53 -4.93
N ARG A 94 -8.63 18.77 -5.43
CA ARG A 94 -8.78 19.08 -6.85
C ARG A 94 -7.67 18.45 -7.70
N LYS A 95 -6.42 18.57 -7.26
CA LYS A 95 -5.25 18.04 -7.97
C LYS A 95 -5.28 16.50 -8.10
N ILE A 96 -5.69 15.81 -7.05
CA ILE A 96 -5.87 14.35 -7.08
C ILE A 96 -7.00 13.97 -8.06
N ALA A 97 -8.14 14.68 -8.01
CA ALA A 97 -9.25 14.42 -8.92
C ALA A 97 -8.85 14.61 -10.39
N GLU A 98 -8.14 15.70 -10.70
CA GLU A 98 -7.61 15.99 -12.04
C GLU A 98 -6.60 14.93 -12.50
N PHE A 99 -5.68 14.53 -11.61
CA PHE A 99 -4.68 13.51 -11.92
C PHE A 99 -5.33 12.16 -12.22
N LEU A 100 -6.28 11.72 -11.41
CA LEU A 100 -6.99 10.45 -11.56
C LEU A 100 -8.13 10.50 -12.59
N LYS A 101 -8.46 11.70 -13.12
CA LYS A 101 -9.58 11.93 -14.07
C LYS A 101 -10.93 11.47 -13.51
N VAL A 102 -11.22 11.84 -12.28
CA VAL A 102 -12.48 11.59 -11.58
C VAL A 102 -13.15 12.90 -11.19
N ASP A 103 -14.40 12.85 -10.73
CA ASP A 103 -15.19 14.06 -10.47
C ASP A 103 -14.71 14.83 -9.23
N ASP A 104 -14.38 14.14 -8.13
CA ASP A 104 -14.02 14.77 -6.86
C ASP A 104 -13.18 13.84 -5.98
N THR A 105 -12.61 14.41 -4.90
CA THR A 105 -11.75 13.71 -3.94
C THR A 105 -12.01 14.21 -2.52
N ILE A 106 -11.85 13.32 -1.54
CA ILE A 106 -11.92 13.61 -0.11
C ILE A 106 -10.66 13.09 0.59
N LEU A 107 -10.04 13.92 1.45
CA LEU A 107 -8.80 13.60 2.15
C LEU A 107 -9.06 13.04 3.55
N TYR A 108 -8.23 12.10 3.97
CA TYR A 108 -8.17 11.52 5.31
C TYR A 108 -6.76 11.61 5.88
N ALA A 109 -6.62 11.47 7.20
CA ALA A 109 -5.31 11.48 7.87
C ALA A 109 -4.43 10.27 7.47
N ALA A 110 -5.06 9.16 7.11
CA ALA A 110 -4.41 7.96 6.57
C ALA A 110 -5.35 7.19 5.63
N CYS A 111 -4.81 6.33 4.76
CA CYS A 111 -5.64 5.43 3.93
C CYS A 111 -6.38 4.38 4.78
N MET A 112 -5.86 4.03 5.96
CA MET A 112 -6.58 3.19 6.93
C MET A 112 -7.92 3.84 7.32
N ASP A 113 -7.93 5.16 7.58
CA ASP A 113 -9.14 5.94 7.88
C ASP A 113 -10.08 6.01 6.66
N ALA A 114 -9.52 6.20 5.46
CA ALA A 114 -10.28 6.23 4.21
C ALA A 114 -11.04 4.91 4.01
N ASN A 115 -10.34 3.78 4.09
CA ASN A 115 -10.94 2.45 3.93
C ASN A 115 -11.92 2.10 5.07
N ALA A 116 -11.64 2.53 6.31
CA ALA A 116 -12.58 2.36 7.43
C ALA A 116 -13.87 3.18 7.24
N GLY A 117 -13.79 4.30 6.52
CA GLY A 117 -14.88 5.25 6.34
C GLY A 117 -15.68 5.13 5.05
N VAL A 118 -15.36 4.18 4.15
CA VAL A 118 -15.96 4.15 2.80
C VAL A 118 -17.27 3.35 2.70
N PHE A 119 -17.45 2.32 3.52
CA PHE A 119 -18.56 1.38 3.35
C PHE A 119 -19.85 1.82 4.04
N GLU A 120 -19.78 2.12 5.36
CA GLU A 120 -20.95 2.45 6.19
C GLU A 120 -21.77 3.65 5.67
N PRO A 121 -21.20 4.71 5.09
CA PRO A 121 -21.98 5.88 4.63
C PRO A 121 -22.97 5.58 3.50
N ILE A 122 -22.71 4.58 2.68
CA ILE A 122 -23.48 4.30 1.46
C ILE A 122 -24.15 2.92 1.45
N LEU A 123 -23.72 1.98 2.31
CA LEU A 123 -24.22 0.62 2.35
C LEU A 123 -24.82 0.27 3.72
N GLY A 124 -25.86 -0.56 3.71
CA GLY A 124 -26.57 -1.06 4.89
C GLY A 124 -26.87 -2.55 4.79
N LYS A 125 -27.73 -3.04 5.71
CA LYS A 125 -28.07 -4.47 5.82
C LYS A 125 -28.74 -5.08 4.58
N GLU A 126 -29.28 -4.25 3.69
CA GLU A 126 -29.96 -4.66 2.46
C GLU A 126 -29.02 -4.77 1.26
N ASP A 127 -27.74 -4.41 1.47
CA ASP A 127 -26.72 -4.31 0.44
C ASP A 127 -25.69 -5.43 0.58
N ALA A 128 -24.89 -5.63 -0.46
CA ALA A 128 -23.85 -6.65 -0.51
C ALA A 128 -22.48 -6.06 -0.87
N ILE A 129 -21.42 -6.55 -0.20
CA ILE A 129 -20.03 -6.25 -0.49
C ILE A 129 -19.33 -7.53 -0.93
N PHE A 130 -18.66 -7.49 -2.08
CA PHE A 130 -17.85 -8.58 -2.63
C PHE A 130 -16.38 -8.18 -2.50
N THR A 131 -15.60 -8.93 -1.72
CA THR A 131 -14.22 -8.59 -1.38
C THR A 131 -13.26 -9.71 -1.75
N ASP A 132 -12.15 -9.37 -2.39
CA ASP A 132 -11.07 -10.32 -2.60
C ASP A 132 -10.52 -10.81 -1.25
N LYS A 133 -10.21 -12.10 -1.18
CA LYS A 133 -9.71 -12.77 0.03
C LYS A 133 -8.40 -12.20 0.57
N LEU A 134 -7.57 -11.61 -0.30
CA LEU A 134 -6.27 -11.05 0.05
C LEU A 134 -6.25 -9.52 0.14
N ASN A 135 -7.41 -8.87 0.13
CA ASN A 135 -7.49 -7.42 0.32
C ASN A 135 -6.80 -7.00 1.63
N HIS A 136 -6.27 -5.78 1.63
CA HIS A 136 -5.58 -5.20 2.75
C HIS A 136 -6.45 -5.18 4.03
N ALA A 137 -5.81 -5.31 5.18
CA ALA A 137 -6.48 -5.32 6.49
C ALA A 137 -7.42 -4.13 6.71
N SER A 138 -7.07 -2.93 6.21
CA SER A 138 -7.92 -1.74 6.31
C SER A 138 -9.26 -1.89 5.59
N VAL A 139 -9.27 -2.55 4.42
CA VAL A 139 -10.49 -2.88 3.66
C VAL A 139 -11.33 -3.88 4.45
N ILE A 140 -10.68 -4.94 4.95
CA ILE A 140 -11.34 -5.97 5.77
C ILE A 140 -11.99 -5.36 7.02
N ASP A 141 -11.28 -4.50 7.73
CA ASP A 141 -11.76 -3.85 8.94
C ASP A 141 -12.86 -2.83 8.64
N GLY A 142 -12.74 -2.06 7.56
CA GLY A 142 -13.81 -1.18 7.08
C GLY A 142 -15.10 -1.93 6.75
N ILE A 143 -15.01 -3.08 6.09
CA ILE A 143 -16.16 -3.95 5.80
C ILE A 143 -16.78 -4.48 7.11
N ARG A 144 -15.97 -4.81 8.13
CA ARG A 144 -16.47 -5.26 9.44
C ARG A 144 -17.29 -4.21 10.17
N LEU A 145 -17.00 -2.92 9.95
CA LEU A 145 -17.77 -1.82 10.51
C LEU A 145 -19.12 -1.61 9.80
N CYS A 146 -19.27 -2.09 8.58
CA CYS A 146 -20.48 -1.98 7.78
C CYS A 146 -21.47 -3.12 8.10
N LYS A 147 -22.77 -2.84 7.96
CA LYS A 147 -23.85 -3.83 8.17
C LYS A 147 -24.24 -4.58 6.90
N ALA A 148 -23.65 -4.28 5.75
CA ALA A 148 -23.91 -4.97 4.49
C ALA A 148 -23.47 -6.44 4.56
N GLN A 149 -24.14 -7.28 3.78
CA GLN A 149 -23.76 -8.69 3.64
C GLN A 149 -22.38 -8.78 2.99
N ARG A 150 -21.52 -9.66 3.51
CA ARG A 150 -20.16 -9.81 3.03
C ARG A 150 -19.97 -11.13 2.29
N PHE A 151 -19.51 -11.06 1.05
CA PHE A 151 -19.14 -12.17 0.19
C PHE A 151 -17.63 -12.11 -0.10
N ILE A 152 -16.88 -13.11 0.34
CA ILE A 152 -15.44 -13.21 0.10
C ILE A 152 -15.22 -14.13 -1.09
N PHE A 153 -14.60 -13.62 -2.16
CA PHE A 153 -14.21 -14.44 -3.30
C PHE A 153 -12.73 -14.80 -3.26
N ASN A 154 -12.37 -15.92 -3.86
CA ASN A 154 -11.00 -16.38 -3.94
C ASN A 154 -10.15 -15.38 -4.73
N HIS A 155 -8.89 -15.25 -4.32
CA HIS A 155 -7.98 -14.26 -4.86
C HIS A 155 -7.91 -14.30 -6.39
N MET A 156 -8.28 -13.17 -7.02
CA MET A 156 -8.31 -12.95 -8.47
C MET A 156 -9.13 -14.01 -9.27
N ASP A 157 -10.08 -14.68 -8.61
CA ASP A 157 -10.96 -15.68 -9.22
C ASP A 157 -12.28 -15.04 -9.65
N MET A 158 -12.38 -14.70 -10.93
CA MET A 158 -13.55 -14.03 -11.50
C MET A 158 -14.75 -14.96 -11.61
N GLN A 159 -14.55 -16.28 -11.68
CA GLN A 159 -15.65 -17.24 -11.68
C GLN A 159 -16.30 -17.31 -10.28
N ASP A 160 -15.48 -17.38 -9.22
CA ASP A 160 -16.00 -17.35 -7.85
C ASP A 160 -16.69 -16.01 -7.54
N LEU A 161 -16.14 -14.89 -8.03
CA LEU A 161 -16.79 -13.58 -7.91
C LEU A 161 -18.17 -13.58 -8.59
N GLU A 162 -18.28 -14.13 -9.80
CA GLU A 162 -19.55 -14.20 -10.54
C GLU A 162 -20.60 -15.08 -9.83
N VAL A 163 -20.18 -16.21 -9.27
CA VAL A 163 -21.05 -17.05 -8.45
C VAL A 163 -21.62 -16.25 -7.27
N LYS A 164 -20.77 -15.52 -6.56
CA LYS A 164 -21.20 -14.72 -5.39
C LYS A 164 -22.09 -13.54 -5.76
N LEU A 165 -21.84 -12.89 -6.90
CA LEU A 165 -22.73 -11.86 -7.44
C LEU A 165 -24.13 -12.42 -7.74
N ASN A 166 -24.20 -13.63 -8.28
CA ASN A 166 -25.48 -14.33 -8.51
C ASN A 166 -26.20 -14.65 -7.20
N GLU A 167 -25.48 -15.06 -6.14
CA GLU A 167 -26.09 -15.34 -4.83
C GLU A 167 -26.75 -14.10 -4.22
N ALA A 168 -26.23 -12.91 -4.49
CA ALA A 168 -26.70 -11.64 -3.94
C ALA A 168 -27.54 -10.79 -4.91
N LYS A 169 -28.20 -11.40 -5.91
CA LYS A 169 -29.03 -10.67 -6.89
C LYS A 169 -30.16 -9.84 -6.28
N SER A 170 -30.68 -10.25 -5.12
CA SER A 170 -31.77 -9.54 -4.42
C SER A 170 -31.26 -8.36 -3.59
N SER A 171 -29.97 -8.13 -3.45
CA SER A 171 -29.43 -6.99 -2.71
C SER A 171 -29.78 -5.69 -3.42
N ARG A 172 -30.11 -4.64 -2.63
CA ARG A 172 -30.44 -3.32 -3.16
C ARG A 172 -29.26 -2.72 -3.92
N TYR A 173 -28.08 -2.67 -3.29
CA TYR A 173 -26.82 -2.24 -3.91
C TYR A 173 -25.76 -3.32 -3.76
N ARG A 174 -24.85 -3.39 -4.71
CA ARG A 174 -23.70 -4.28 -4.75
C ARG A 174 -22.44 -3.44 -4.89
N LEU A 175 -21.40 -3.75 -4.11
CA LEU A 175 -20.10 -3.13 -4.21
C LEU A 175 -19.03 -4.21 -4.31
N ILE A 176 -18.26 -4.21 -5.39
CA ILE A 176 -17.07 -5.05 -5.52
C ILE A 176 -15.86 -4.22 -5.05
N VAL A 177 -15.04 -4.79 -4.17
CA VAL A 177 -13.84 -4.13 -3.66
C VAL A 177 -12.62 -5.03 -3.80
N THR A 178 -11.53 -4.46 -4.32
CA THR A 178 -10.23 -5.12 -4.49
C THR A 178 -9.08 -4.16 -4.24
N ASP A 179 -7.95 -4.68 -3.73
CA ASP A 179 -6.68 -3.99 -3.90
C ASP A 179 -6.37 -3.93 -5.40
N GLY A 180 -5.88 -2.82 -5.91
CA GLY A 180 -5.39 -2.69 -7.28
C GLY A 180 -4.06 -3.43 -7.48
N VAL A 181 -3.22 -3.39 -6.42
CA VAL A 181 -2.01 -4.20 -6.30
C VAL A 181 -1.90 -4.77 -4.89
N PHE A 182 -1.76 -6.08 -4.79
CA PHE A 182 -1.68 -6.80 -3.52
C PHE A 182 -0.30 -6.67 -2.89
N SER A 183 -0.25 -6.10 -1.71
CA SER A 183 0.97 -5.61 -1.04
C SER A 183 2.04 -6.66 -0.74
N MET A 184 1.66 -7.93 -0.55
CA MET A 184 2.59 -9.01 -0.20
C MET A 184 3.11 -9.76 -1.42
N ASP A 185 2.44 -9.66 -2.55
CA ASP A 185 2.68 -10.46 -3.75
C ASP A 185 3.10 -9.63 -4.96
N GLY A 186 2.63 -8.39 -5.06
CA GLY A 186 2.83 -7.55 -6.25
C GLY A 186 1.91 -7.94 -7.41
N ASP A 187 0.91 -8.79 -7.14
CA ASP A 187 -0.11 -9.15 -8.12
C ASP A 187 -0.97 -7.94 -8.44
N ILE A 188 -1.23 -7.70 -9.73
CA ILE A 188 -2.08 -6.60 -10.21
C ILE A 188 -3.47 -7.17 -10.48
N ALA A 189 -4.48 -6.64 -9.79
CA ALA A 189 -5.86 -7.08 -9.90
C ALA A 189 -6.36 -7.05 -11.36
N LYS A 190 -7.30 -7.93 -11.67
CA LYS A 190 -7.99 -8.00 -12.96
C LYS A 190 -9.16 -7.00 -12.98
N VAL A 191 -8.82 -5.70 -12.83
CA VAL A 191 -9.83 -4.63 -12.71
C VAL A 191 -10.72 -4.54 -13.94
N ASP A 192 -10.18 -4.86 -15.12
CA ASP A 192 -10.91 -4.97 -16.38
C ASP A 192 -12.02 -6.03 -16.34
N GLU A 193 -11.68 -7.26 -15.94
CA GLU A 193 -12.66 -8.36 -15.77
C GLU A 193 -13.68 -8.05 -14.64
N ILE A 194 -13.23 -7.39 -13.55
CA ILE A 194 -14.12 -6.93 -12.47
C ILE A 194 -15.11 -5.91 -12.98
N CYS A 195 -14.69 -4.92 -13.78
CA CYS A 195 -15.59 -3.94 -14.38
C CYS A 195 -16.60 -4.60 -15.33
N ASP A 196 -16.21 -5.62 -16.10
CA ASP A 196 -17.13 -6.37 -16.97
C ASP A 196 -18.22 -7.11 -16.16
N LEU A 197 -17.84 -7.67 -15.00
CA LEU A 197 -18.80 -8.25 -14.07
C LEU A 197 -19.68 -7.18 -13.43
N ALA A 198 -19.10 -6.07 -13.01
CA ALA A 198 -19.83 -4.97 -12.40
C ALA A 198 -20.93 -4.41 -13.33
N ASP A 199 -20.62 -4.21 -14.61
CA ASP A 199 -21.60 -3.78 -15.61
C ASP A 199 -22.75 -4.78 -15.77
N ARG A 200 -22.46 -6.10 -15.78
CA ARG A 200 -23.49 -7.14 -15.91
C ARG A 200 -24.38 -7.28 -14.68
N TYR A 201 -23.86 -7.00 -13.49
CA TYR A 201 -24.56 -7.19 -12.21
C TYR A 201 -24.98 -5.87 -11.55
N GLU A 202 -24.86 -4.74 -12.26
CA GLU A 202 -25.17 -3.40 -11.76
C GLU A 202 -24.51 -3.13 -10.39
N ALA A 203 -23.21 -3.42 -10.29
CA ALA A 203 -22.43 -3.27 -9.08
C ALA A 203 -21.50 -2.06 -9.19
N LEU A 204 -21.29 -1.36 -8.07
CA LEU A 204 -20.23 -0.37 -7.93
C LEU A 204 -18.86 -1.08 -7.80
N VAL A 205 -17.80 -0.37 -8.20
CA VAL A 205 -16.41 -0.84 -8.07
C VAL A 205 -15.59 0.12 -7.23
N LEU A 206 -14.95 -0.39 -6.17
CA LEU A 206 -13.92 0.30 -5.39
C LEU A 206 -12.58 -0.39 -5.58
N VAL A 207 -11.53 0.36 -5.93
CA VAL A 207 -10.16 -0.13 -6.04
C VAL A 207 -9.27 0.60 -5.03
N ASP A 208 -8.58 -0.16 -4.16
CA ASP A 208 -7.50 0.37 -3.33
C ASP A 208 -6.18 0.36 -4.12
N ASP A 209 -5.79 1.52 -4.62
CA ASP A 209 -4.60 1.72 -5.45
C ASP A 209 -3.37 2.20 -4.66
N SER A 210 -3.32 1.92 -3.36
CA SER A 210 -2.25 2.34 -2.45
C SER A 210 -0.86 1.84 -2.84
N HIS A 211 -0.75 0.78 -3.63
CA HIS A 211 0.50 0.26 -4.19
C HIS A 211 0.64 0.48 -5.70
N ALA A 212 -0.13 1.42 -6.27
CA ALA A 212 -0.12 1.68 -7.71
C ALA A 212 -0.10 3.18 -8.05
N THR A 213 -0.84 4.01 -7.28
CA THR A 213 -0.93 5.46 -7.50
C THR A 213 0.46 6.10 -7.53
N GLY A 214 0.70 6.89 -8.56
CA GLY A 214 1.91 7.66 -8.81
C GLY A 214 2.88 6.99 -9.79
N PHE A 215 2.82 5.67 -10.01
CA PHE A 215 3.83 5.01 -10.83
C PHE A 215 3.34 3.86 -11.74
N LEU A 216 2.24 3.20 -11.45
CA LEU A 216 1.71 2.14 -12.31
C LEU A 216 0.84 2.74 -13.42
N GLY A 217 0.90 2.17 -14.63
CA GLY A 217 0.32 2.74 -15.84
C GLY A 217 1.28 3.72 -16.54
N ASP A 218 0.94 4.14 -17.74
CA ASP A 218 1.81 4.98 -18.58
C ASP A 218 2.03 6.36 -17.98
N THR A 219 0.99 6.90 -17.34
CA THR A 219 1.04 8.22 -16.71
C THR A 219 1.04 8.17 -15.18
N GLY A 220 1.08 6.96 -14.59
CA GLY A 220 1.14 6.74 -13.15
C GLY A 220 -0.20 6.82 -12.43
N ARG A 221 -1.32 6.69 -13.15
CA ARG A 221 -2.68 6.76 -12.57
C ARG A 221 -3.15 5.46 -11.92
N GLY A 222 -2.27 4.48 -11.81
CA GLY A 222 -2.52 3.27 -11.04
C GLY A 222 -2.97 2.06 -11.84
N SER A 223 -3.51 1.07 -11.14
CA SER A 223 -3.94 -0.20 -11.72
C SER A 223 -5.08 -0.05 -12.73
N ILE A 224 -5.91 0.95 -12.54
CA ILE A 224 -7.06 1.28 -13.39
C ILE A 224 -6.59 1.74 -14.78
N GLU A 225 -5.55 2.60 -14.83
CA GLU A 225 -4.89 2.98 -16.08
C GLU A 225 -4.19 1.79 -16.72
N TYR A 226 -3.43 1.04 -15.93
CA TYR A 226 -2.70 -0.15 -16.41
C TYR A 226 -3.63 -1.19 -17.05
N ARG A 227 -4.86 -1.35 -16.53
CA ARG A 227 -5.88 -2.26 -17.08
C ARG A 227 -6.76 -1.62 -18.16
N GLY A 228 -6.54 -0.34 -18.52
CA GLY A 228 -7.27 0.33 -19.59
C GLY A 228 -8.73 0.63 -19.26
N VAL A 229 -9.10 0.73 -17.98
CA VAL A 229 -10.50 0.91 -17.54
C VAL A 229 -10.76 2.26 -16.84
N MET A 230 -9.99 3.27 -17.21
CA MET A 230 -10.24 4.64 -16.73
C MET A 230 -11.69 5.06 -16.98
N GLY A 231 -12.35 5.60 -15.94
CA GLY A 231 -13.76 6.04 -16.00
C GLY A 231 -14.80 4.94 -15.73
N ARG A 232 -14.41 3.66 -15.60
CA ARG A 232 -15.33 2.55 -15.27
C ARG A 232 -15.35 2.19 -13.77
N VAL A 233 -14.39 2.67 -12.99
CA VAL A 233 -14.31 2.47 -11.54
C VAL A 233 -15.01 3.65 -10.85
N ASP A 234 -15.87 3.37 -9.87
CA ASP A 234 -16.67 4.41 -9.20
C ASP A 234 -15.91 5.09 -8.06
N LEU A 235 -15.06 4.33 -7.36
CA LEU A 235 -14.29 4.79 -6.22
C LEU A 235 -12.86 4.25 -6.27
N ILE A 236 -11.91 5.11 -5.95
CA ILE A 236 -10.50 4.80 -5.79
C ILE A 236 -10.09 5.23 -4.39
N SER A 237 -9.65 4.31 -3.55
CA SER A 237 -8.93 4.66 -2.34
C SER A 237 -7.43 4.58 -2.59
N SER A 238 -6.64 5.44 -1.95
CA SER A 238 -5.19 5.35 -2.02
C SER A 238 -4.50 6.11 -0.89
N THR A 239 -3.20 5.85 -0.73
CA THR A 239 -2.37 6.45 0.30
C THR A 239 -1.38 7.47 -0.27
N LEU A 240 -1.16 8.53 0.49
CA LEU A 240 -0.06 9.47 0.28
C LEU A 240 1.23 9.02 1.00
N GLY A 241 1.12 8.02 1.87
CA GLY A 241 2.21 7.50 2.71
C GLY A 241 3.16 6.50 2.02
N LYS A 242 3.18 6.43 0.69
CA LYS A 242 4.06 5.52 -0.07
C LYS A 242 4.75 6.23 -1.23
N ALA A 243 4.40 5.92 -2.47
CA ALA A 243 5.01 6.51 -3.67
C ALA A 243 4.93 8.04 -3.70
N MET A 244 3.87 8.59 -3.15
CA MET A 244 3.52 10.01 -3.18
C MET A 244 4.17 10.85 -2.07
N GLY A 245 5.41 10.58 -1.68
CA GLY A 245 6.13 11.36 -0.66
C GLY A 245 6.33 10.61 0.65
N GLY A 246 5.48 9.66 1.00
CA GLY A 246 5.72 8.71 2.08
C GLY A 246 5.48 9.25 3.50
N ALA A 247 4.87 10.43 3.66
CA ALA A 247 4.61 11.00 4.98
C ALA A 247 3.36 10.34 5.62
N SER A 248 2.20 10.90 5.41
CA SER A 248 0.92 10.36 5.85
C SER A 248 -0.20 10.89 4.95
N GLY A 249 -1.41 10.46 5.20
CA GLY A 249 -2.57 10.84 4.40
C GLY A 249 -3.11 9.69 3.56
N GLY A 250 -4.38 9.81 3.27
CA GLY A 250 -5.09 8.95 2.34
C GLY A 250 -6.23 9.72 1.72
N PHE A 251 -6.82 9.14 0.70
CA PHE A 251 -7.95 9.77 0.02
C PHE A 251 -8.92 8.73 -0.55
N ILE A 252 -10.13 9.18 -0.80
CA ILE A 252 -11.08 8.51 -1.69
C ILE A 252 -11.39 9.49 -2.80
N ALA A 253 -11.29 9.03 -4.05
CA ALA A 253 -11.59 9.78 -5.25
C ALA A 253 -12.63 9.03 -6.08
N GLY A 254 -13.52 9.73 -6.80
CA GLY A 254 -14.54 9.07 -7.60
C GLY A 254 -15.72 9.94 -7.96
N ARG A 255 -16.91 9.32 -8.05
CA ARG A 255 -18.15 10.00 -8.42
C ARG A 255 -18.54 11.07 -7.40
N LYS A 256 -18.92 12.26 -7.89
CA LYS A 256 -19.19 13.43 -7.06
C LYS A 256 -20.18 13.17 -5.93
N GLU A 257 -21.29 12.50 -6.21
CA GLU A 257 -22.35 12.25 -5.24
C GLU A 257 -21.89 11.30 -4.13
N LEU A 258 -21.03 10.33 -4.44
CA LEU A 258 -20.41 9.43 -3.45
C LEU A 258 -19.44 10.21 -2.55
N ILE A 259 -18.57 11.03 -3.14
CA ILE A 259 -17.61 11.84 -2.39
C ILE A 259 -18.34 12.85 -1.47
N GLU A 260 -19.42 13.48 -1.97
CA GLU A 260 -20.22 14.38 -1.14
C GLU A 260 -20.89 13.64 0.03
N MET A 261 -21.41 12.42 -0.20
CA MET A 261 -21.99 11.59 0.85
C MET A 261 -20.94 11.25 1.94
N TYR A 262 -19.68 10.97 1.54
CA TYR A 262 -18.59 10.72 2.50
C TYR A 262 -18.28 11.96 3.35
N ARG A 263 -18.31 13.16 2.76
CA ARG A 263 -18.17 14.41 3.55
C ARG A 263 -19.24 14.56 4.62
N GLN A 264 -20.44 14.05 4.38
CA GLN A 264 -21.57 14.14 5.32
C GLN A 264 -21.59 13.03 6.37
N LYS A 265 -21.10 11.80 6.04
CA LYS A 265 -21.35 10.61 6.87
C LYS A 265 -20.13 9.79 7.23
N SER A 266 -18.99 9.96 6.57
CA SER A 266 -17.80 9.17 6.86
C SER A 266 -17.24 9.53 8.25
N ARG A 267 -17.37 8.61 9.19
CA ARG A 267 -17.00 8.84 10.59
C ARG A 267 -15.52 9.20 10.77
N PRO A 268 -14.54 8.55 10.11
CA PRO A 268 -13.14 8.97 10.19
C PRO A 268 -12.91 10.40 9.67
N TYR A 269 -13.64 10.83 8.66
CA TYR A 269 -13.56 12.21 8.17
C TYR A 269 -14.17 13.23 9.14
N LEU A 270 -15.30 12.88 9.75
CA LEU A 270 -16.04 13.77 10.66
C LEU A 270 -15.38 13.90 12.03
N PHE A 271 -14.66 12.87 12.50
CA PHE A 271 -14.24 12.78 13.90
C PHE A 271 -12.73 12.62 14.09
N SER A 272 -11.94 12.37 13.02
CA SER A 272 -10.49 12.34 13.09
C SER A 272 -9.88 13.70 12.71
N ASN A 273 -8.66 13.95 13.15
CA ASN A 273 -7.94 15.18 12.82
C ASN A 273 -7.73 15.32 11.30
N THR A 274 -7.77 16.56 10.84
CA THR A 274 -7.43 16.93 9.46
C THR A 274 -5.98 16.58 9.13
N LEU A 275 -5.75 16.16 7.90
CA LEU A 275 -4.39 16.01 7.35
C LEU A 275 -3.59 17.31 7.58
N CYS A 276 -2.36 17.18 8.08
CA CYS A 276 -1.48 18.32 8.34
C CYS A 276 -1.29 19.17 7.06
N PRO A 277 -1.42 20.51 7.12
CA PRO A 277 -1.27 21.38 5.96
C PRO A 277 0.11 21.30 5.30
N VAL A 278 1.15 21.03 6.08
CA VAL A 278 2.51 20.81 5.57
C VAL A 278 2.57 19.60 4.64
N ILE A 279 1.88 18.52 5.04
CA ILE A 279 1.79 17.31 4.20
C ILE A 279 0.94 17.61 2.96
N ALA A 280 -0.21 18.27 3.12
CA ALA A 280 -1.06 18.60 1.98
C ALA A 280 -0.31 19.41 0.91
N ALA A 281 0.49 20.39 1.29
CA ALA A 281 1.29 21.19 0.37
C ALA A 281 2.46 20.40 -0.27
N ALA A 282 3.11 19.54 0.50
CA ALA A 282 4.13 18.63 0.00
C ALA A 282 3.57 17.67 -1.06
N GLU A 283 2.36 17.17 -0.84
CA GLU A 283 1.68 16.28 -1.77
C GLU A 283 1.23 17.00 -3.06
N VAL A 284 0.79 18.27 -2.98
CA VAL A 284 0.56 19.08 -4.18
C VAL A 284 1.82 19.11 -5.04
N ALA A 285 2.99 19.37 -4.44
CA ALA A 285 4.26 19.38 -5.16
C ALA A 285 4.66 17.98 -5.68
N ALA A 286 4.28 16.91 -4.99
CA ALA A 286 4.51 15.54 -5.45
C ALA A 286 3.69 15.22 -6.71
N PHE A 287 2.40 15.58 -6.72
CA PHE A 287 1.54 15.41 -7.91
C PHE A 287 2.02 16.26 -9.09
N ASP A 288 2.50 17.49 -8.85
CA ASP A 288 3.12 18.32 -9.90
C ASP A 288 4.32 17.61 -10.50
N LEU A 289 5.25 17.16 -9.65
CA LEU A 289 6.49 16.52 -10.08
C LEU A 289 6.24 15.28 -10.96
N ILE A 290 5.32 14.40 -10.54
CA ILE A 290 5.04 13.17 -11.29
C ILE A 290 4.20 13.42 -12.56
N SER A 291 3.54 14.57 -12.65
CA SER A 291 2.79 15.00 -13.86
C SER A 291 3.69 15.66 -14.89
N GLU A 292 4.79 16.32 -14.46
CA GLU A 292 5.73 17.00 -15.35
C GLU A 292 6.63 16.05 -16.13
N THR A 293 6.98 14.87 -15.55
CA THR A 293 7.97 13.96 -16.14
C THR A 293 7.66 12.49 -15.83
N THR A 294 8.10 11.59 -16.70
CA THR A 294 8.04 10.14 -16.52
C THR A 294 9.33 9.56 -15.92
N GLU A 295 10.39 10.37 -15.77
CA GLU A 295 11.73 9.91 -15.44
C GLU A 295 11.81 8.97 -14.24
N LEU A 296 11.11 9.29 -13.14
CA LEU A 296 11.09 8.44 -11.94
C LEU A 296 10.37 7.12 -12.18
N ARG A 297 9.27 7.14 -12.94
CA ARG A 297 8.52 5.92 -13.31
C ARG A 297 9.34 5.02 -14.22
N ASP A 298 10.00 5.61 -15.22
CA ASP A 298 10.82 4.88 -16.18
C ASP A 298 12.00 4.22 -15.48
N ARG A 299 12.69 4.96 -14.59
CA ARG A 299 13.79 4.43 -13.76
C ARG A 299 13.30 3.33 -12.81
N LEU A 300 12.13 3.48 -12.20
CA LEU A 300 11.54 2.43 -11.37
C LEU A 300 11.28 1.16 -12.16
N LYS A 301 10.72 1.28 -13.37
CA LYS A 301 10.44 0.17 -14.28
C LYS A 301 11.72 -0.55 -14.71
N GLU A 302 12.75 0.20 -15.10
CA GLU A 302 14.06 -0.34 -15.48
C GLU A 302 14.74 -1.06 -14.31
N ASN A 303 14.80 -0.43 -13.13
CA ASN A 303 15.34 -1.01 -11.91
C ASN A 303 14.63 -2.31 -11.53
N THR A 304 13.30 -2.31 -11.61
CA THR A 304 12.46 -3.48 -11.30
C THR A 304 12.74 -4.64 -12.25
N LYS A 305 12.74 -4.36 -13.55
CA LYS A 305 13.04 -5.35 -14.59
C LYS A 305 14.43 -5.95 -14.37
N TYR A 306 15.43 -5.10 -14.21
CA TYR A 306 16.81 -5.53 -13.99
C TYR A 306 16.95 -6.45 -12.77
N PHE A 307 16.40 -6.03 -11.63
CA PHE A 307 16.48 -6.81 -10.40
C PHE A 307 15.77 -8.17 -10.53
N ARG A 308 14.56 -8.20 -11.09
CA ARG A 308 13.82 -9.45 -11.32
C ARG A 308 14.55 -10.41 -12.23
N GLU A 309 15.08 -9.94 -13.36
CA GLU A 309 15.84 -10.74 -14.30
C GLU A 309 17.07 -11.38 -13.63
N LYS A 310 17.88 -10.58 -12.92
CA LYS A 310 19.08 -11.06 -12.24
C LYS A 310 18.79 -12.04 -11.11
N MET A 311 17.73 -11.82 -10.33
CA MET A 311 17.34 -12.75 -9.26
C MET A 311 16.82 -14.08 -9.85
N THR A 312 16.09 -14.04 -10.96
CA THR A 312 15.63 -15.25 -11.67
C THR A 312 16.81 -16.01 -12.27
N GLU A 313 17.75 -15.32 -12.94
CA GLU A 313 18.97 -15.91 -13.49
C GLU A 313 19.82 -16.59 -12.40
N ALA A 314 19.85 -16.01 -11.21
CA ALA A 314 20.55 -16.58 -10.04
C ALA A 314 19.84 -17.82 -9.44
N GLY A 315 18.62 -18.14 -9.87
CA GLY A 315 17.88 -19.32 -9.43
C GLY A 315 16.96 -19.11 -8.24
N PHE A 316 16.69 -17.86 -7.85
CA PHE A 316 15.71 -17.57 -6.80
C PHE A 316 14.27 -17.82 -7.27
N ASP A 317 13.46 -18.35 -6.37
CA ASP A 317 12.02 -18.50 -6.56
C ASP A 317 11.34 -17.17 -6.30
N ILE A 318 11.04 -16.40 -7.35
CA ILE A 318 10.33 -15.13 -7.29
C ILE A 318 8.99 -15.22 -8.02
N LYS A 319 7.94 -14.61 -7.47
CA LYS A 319 6.67 -14.53 -8.18
C LYS A 319 6.83 -13.74 -9.48
N PRO A 320 6.29 -14.25 -10.62
CA PRO A 320 6.29 -13.51 -11.88
C PRO A 320 5.54 -12.18 -11.74
N GLY A 321 5.89 -11.20 -12.56
CA GLY A 321 5.21 -9.90 -12.57
C GLY A 321 6.14 -8.76 -12.95
N ILE A 322 5.58 -7.56 -13.01
CA ILE A 322 6.27 -6.32 -13.41
C ILE A 322 6.37 -5.31 -12.28
N HIS A 323 5.66 -5.57 -11.18
CA HIS A 323 5.55 -4.64 -10.05
C HIS A 323 6.88 -4.57 -9.26
N PRO A 324 7.25 -3.38 -8.71
CA PRO A 324 8.45 -3.20 -7.87
C PRO A 324 8.43 -3.93 -6.52
N ILE A 325 7.31 -4.51 -6.12
CA ILE A 325 7.26 -5.54 -5.08
C ILE A 325 7.80 -6.84 -5.67
N VAL A 326 8.91 -7.34 -5.15
CA VAL A 326 9.55 -8.58 -5.60
C VAL A 326 9.61 -9.58 -4.43
N PRO A 327 8.62 -10.46 -4.31
CA PRO A 327 8.64 -11.48 -3.25
C PRO A 327 9.60 -12.61 -3.62
N ILE A 328 10.55 -12.89 -2.74
CA ILE A 328 11.47 -14.02 -2.82
C ILE A 328 10.92 -15.10 -1.90
N MET A 329 10.49 -16.23 -2.48
CA MET A 329 9.68 -17.24 -1.81
C MET A 329 10.52 -18.30 -1.11
N PHE A 330 10.14 -18.64 0.13
CA PHE A 330 10.76 -19.70 0.93
C PHE A 330 9.82 -20.86 1.26
N GLY A 331 8.56 -20.81 0.84
CA GLY A 331 7.53 -21.78 1.24
C GLY A 331 7.78 -23.23 0.87
N LYS A 332 8.76 -23.52 -0.03
CA LYS A 332 9.18 -24.88 -0.37
C LYS A 332 10.18 -25.49 0.61
N TYR A 333 10.68 -24.71 1.56
CA TYR A 333 11.67 -25.16 2.54
C TYR A 333 11.01 -25.50 3.85
N GLU A 334 11.53 -26.55 4.52
CA GLU A 334 11.16 -26.85 5.89
C GLU A 334 11.57 -25.68 6.81
N ASN A 335 10.70 -25.26 7.74
CA ASN A 335 10.90 -24.08 8.60
C ASN A 335 11.05 -22.76 7.81
N ASP A 336 10.27 -22.58 6.77
CA ASP A 336 10.29 -21.41 5.88
C ASP A 336 10.28 -20.07 6.62
N ALA A 337 9.51 -19.94 7.69
CA ALA A 337 9.42 -18.72 8.51
C ALA A 337 10.79 -18.38 9.14
N LYS A 338 11.44 -19.36 9.80
CA LYS A 338 12.74 -19.16 10.41
C LYS A 338 13.80 -18.84 9.35
N LEU A 339 13.79 -19.59 8.25
CA LEU A 339 14.72 -19.36 7.14
C LEU A 339 14.61 -17.94 6.58
N ALA A 340 13.39 -17.42 6.39
CA ALA A 340 13.18 -16.06 5.88
C ALA A 340 13.72 -14.99 6.85
N HIS A 341 13.58 -15.20 8.16
CA HIS A 341 14.12 -14.29 9.18
C HIS A 341 15.65 -14.36 9.26
N ASP A 342 16.23 -15.55 9.38
CA ASP A 342 17.70 -15.73 9.46
C ASP A 342 18.38 -15.17 8.19
N PHE A 343 17.78 -15.41 7.03
CA PHE A 343 18.26 -14.88 5.76
C PHE A 343 18.24 -13.34 5.72
N ALA A 344 17.16 -12.72 6.23
CA ALA A 344 17.04 -11.26 6.31
C ALA A 344 18.05 -10.65 7.29
N ASP A 345 18.34 -11.30 8.40
CA ASP A 345 19.34 -10.87 9.38
C ASP A 345 20.77 -10.95 8.81
N ASP A 346 21.10 -12.03 8.09
CA ASP A 346 22.40 -12.15 7.39
C ASP A 346 22.55 -11.10 6.30
N LEU A 347 21.48 -10.78 5.55
CA LEU A 347 21.50 -9.68 4.57
C LEU A 347 21.74 -8.32 5.23
N LEU A 348 21.18 -8.09 6.42
CA LEU A 348 21.44 -6.87 7.18
C LEU A 348 22.93 -6.75 7.56
N GLU A 349 23.58 -7.85 7.94
CA GLU A 349 25.03 -7.86 8.19
C GLU A 349 25.84 -7.52 6.92
N LYS A 350 25.35 -7.88 5.73
CA LYS A 350 25.92 -7.48 4.44
C LYS A 350 25.54 -6.04 4.03
N GLY A 351 24.80 -5.32 4.86
CA GLY A 351 24.36 -3.95 4.59
C GLY A 351 23.15 -3.86 3.65
N ILE A 352 22.33 -4.90 3.58
CA ILE A 352 21.07 -4.93 2.81
C ILE A 352 19.91 -5.04 3.80
N TYR A 353 19.10 -3.98 3.87
CA TYR A 353 17.95 -3.91 4.78
C TYR A 353 16.71 -4.48 4.11
N VAL A 354 16.32 -5.68 4.51
CA VAL A 354 15.09 -6.37 4.13
C VAL A 354 14.44 -6.98 5.38
N ILE A 355 13.18 -7.42 5.24
CA ILE A 355 12.42 -8.07 6.31
C ILE A 355 11.86 -9.41 5.77
N GLY A 356 11.98 -10.46 6.58
CA GLY A 356 11.29 -11.72 6.37
C GLY A 356 9.83 -11.62 6.81
N PHE A 357 8.91 -12.05 5.96
CA PHE A 357 7.48 -12.13 6.26
C PHE A 357 7.04 -13.57 6.40
N SER A 358 6.33 -13.85 7.50
CA SER A 358 5.76 -15.15 7.82
C SER A 358 4.32 -15.00 8.35
N TYR A 359 3.68 -16.10 8.72
CA TYR A 359 2.39 -16.05 9.39
C TYR A 359 2.47 -15.17 10.68
N PRO A 360 1.45 -14.35 10.99
CA PRO A 360 0.13 -14.25 10.33
C PRO A 360 0.06 -13.22 9.18
N VAL A 361 1.16 -12.57 8.80
CA VAL A 361 1.19 -11.55 7.75
C VAL A 361 0.98 -12.17 6.37
N VAL A 362 1.53 -13.37 6.18
CA VAL A 362 1.31 -14.20 4.99
C VAL A 362 0.84 -15.59 5.44
N PRO A 363 0.18 -16.38 4.57
CA PRO A 363 -0.27 -17.73 4.93
C PRO A 363 0.89 -18.64 5.38
N LYS A 364 0.58 -19.64 6.23
CA LYS A 364 1.56 -20.67 6.62
C LYS A 364 2.10 -21.40 5.38
N GLY A 365 3.40 -21.69 5.36
CA GLY A 365 4.07 -22.29 4.22
C GLY A 365 4.28 -21.35 3.04
N GLN A 366 4.17 -20.04 3.26
CA GLN A 366 4.39 -19.01 2.24
C GLN A 366 5.30 -17.88 2.73
N ALA A 367 6.24 -18.20 3.61
CA ALA A 367 7.20 -17.20 4.07
C ALA A 367 8.03 -16.66 2.90
N ARG A 368 8.38 -15.39 2.99
CA ARG A 368 9.07 -14.65 1.93
C ARG A 368 9.89 -13.50 2.47
N ILE A 369 10.86 -13.06 1.69
CA ILE A 369 11.42 -11.71 1.79
C ILE A 369 10.74 -10.87 0.71
N ARG A 370 10.07 -9.78 1.12
CA ARG A 370 9.46 -8.83 0.19
C ARG A 370 10.44 -7.70 -0.09
N VAL A 371 11.11 -7.77 -1.24
CA VAL A 371 11.98 -6.68 -1.71
C VAL A 371 11.13 -5.59 -2.34
N GLN A 372 11.42 -4.33 -2.00
CA GLN A 372 10.82 -3.13 -2.57
C GLN A 372 11.85 -2.39 -3.42
N ILE A 373 11.62 -2.33 -4.71
CA ILE A 373 12.47 -1.55 -5.63
C ILE A 373 12.01 -0.10 -5.64
N SER A 374 12.97 0.83 -5.74
CA SER A 374 12.73 2.26 -5.80
C SER A 374 13.45 2.90 -6.99
N ALA A 375 12.87 3.97 -7.51
CA ALA A 375 13.53 4.85 -8.47
C ALA A 375 14.83 5.50 -7.91
N ALA A 376 14.93 5.60 -6.57
CA ALA A 376 16.12 6.10 -5.90
C ALA A 376 17.28 5.10 -5.88
N HIS A 377 17.04 3.82 -6.17
CA HIS A 377 18.13 2.85 -6.30
C HIS A 377 18.94 3.12 -7.57
N LYS A 378 20.26 3.13 -7.40
CA LYS A 378 21.20 3.14 -8.51
C LYS A 378 21.53 1.71 -8.91
N LYS A 379 22.12 1.52 -10.10
CA LYS A 379 22.51 0.20 -10.58
C LYS A 379 23.47 -0.51 -9.61
N GLU A 380 24.45 0.24 -9.05
CA GLU A 380 25.40 -0.30 -8.07
C GLU A 380 24.72 -0.79 -6.78
N HIS A 381 23.60 -0.15 -6.37
CA HIS A 381 22.80 -0.60 -5.21
C HIS A 381 22.14 -1.94 -5.52
N LEU A 382 21.58 -2.11 -6.71
CA LEU A 382 20.93 -3.34 -7.16
C LEU A 382 21.95 -4.46 -7.27
N ASP A 383 23.11 -4.21 -7.91
CA ASP A 383 24.18 -5.19 -8.07
C ASP A 383 24.70 -5.67 -6.70
N ARG A 384 24.91 -4.75 -5.76
CA ARG A 384 25.32 -5.08 -4.39
C ARG A 384 24.30 -5.94 -3.67
N ALA A 385 23.01 -5.61 -3.82
CA ALA A 385 21.94 -6.40 -3.22
C ALA A 385 21.87 -7.79 -3.83
N ILE A 386 21.89 -7.91 -5.17
CA ILE A 386 21.86 -9.19 -5.87
C ILE A 386 23.03 -10.08 -5.43
N ASN A 387 24.25 -9.55 -5.38
CA ASN A 387 25.43 -10.29 -4.94
C ASN A 387 25.29 -10.79 -3.49
N ALA A 388 24.78 -9.96 -2.58
CA ALA A 388 24.51 -10.36 -1.20
C ALA A 388 23.43 -11.47 -1.13
N PHE A 389 22.34 -11.33 -1.88
CA PHE A 389 21.32 -12.40 -1.98
C PHE A 389 21.91 -13.71 -2.50
N VAL A 390 22.75 -13.66 -3.53
CA VAL A 390 23.41 -14.85 -4.11
C VAL A 390 24.33 -15.51 -3.08
N GLU A 391 25.16 -14.73 -2.38
CA GLU A 391 26.06 -15.26 -1.33
C GLU A 391 25.27 -15.96 -0.21
N ILE A 392 24.25 -15.30 0.32
CA ILE A 392 23.42 -15.85 1.40
C ILE A 392 22.53 -17.00 0.89
N GLY A 393 22.04 -16.91 -0.36
CA GLY A 393 21.27 -17.99 -1.00
C GLY A 393 22.05 -19.29 -1.12
N LYS A 394 23.32 -19.21 -1.47
CA LYS A 394 24.24 -20.38 -1.49
C LYS A 394 24.52 -20.89 -0.07
N LYS A 395 24.74 -20.00 0.89
CA LYS A 395 24.96 -20.37 2.31
C LYS A 395 23.84 -21.24 2.86
N TYR A 396 22.58 -20.89 2.53
CA TYR A 396 21.39 -21.60 3.02
C TYR A 396 20.88 -22.69 2.04
N GLY A 397 21.56 -22.92 0.91
CA GLY A 397 21.15 -23.90 -0.08
C GLY A 397 19.82 -23.54 -0.79
N VAL A 398 19.47 -22.25 -0.79
CA VAL A 398 18.28 -21.73 -1.50
C VAL A 398 18.51 -21.73 -3.00
N ILE A 399 19.73 -21.46 -3.42
CA ILE A 399 20.21 -21.56 -4.80
C ILE A 399 21.51 -22.39 -4.86
N LYS A 400 21.90 -22.82 -6.07
CA LYS A 400 23.11 -23.61 -6.32
C LYS A 400 24.37 -22.74 -6.41
#